data_e1fe215564b20c7ffc23e0ec9679b2bc
#
_entry.id   e1fe215564b20c7ffc23e0ec9679b2bc
#
_cell.length_a   1.000
_cell.length_b   1.000
_cell.length_c   1.000
_cell.angle_alpha   90.00
_cell.angle_beta   90.00
_cell.angle_gamma   90.00
#
_symmetry.space_group_name_H-M   'P 1'
#
loop_
_entity.id
_entity.type
_entity.pdbx_description
1 polymer ?
#
loop_
_entity_poly.entity_id
_entity_poly.type
_entity_poly.pdbx_seq_one_letter_code
_entity_poly.pdbx_strand_id
1 'polypeptide(L)'
;REIADIHLQACLDAGIKLTGTNAEVALGQWEYQCFGNGIKAADDLWVSRYLLYKIAEEFGVCVNIHPKPKTGDWNGSGMHCNFSNEEMRTNGTEELFSTMCEKLGEVHAEGIAAYGSDNDMRLTGLHETQSIDQFSYGVSDRGASIRIPVYTVEHNWNGYLEDRRPSANMDPYLV
;
A
#
# COMPACT_ATOMS: atom_id res chain seq x y z
N ARG A 1 -12.26 -16.22 2.29
CA ARG A 1 -11.30 -16.83 1.39
C ARG A 1 -11.88 -17.00 -0.02
N GLU A 2 -13.04 -17.63 -0.16
CA GLU A 2 -13.67 -17.89 -1.47
C GLU A 2 -13.78 -16.62 -2.33
N ILE A 3 -14.27 -15.51 -1.76
CA ILE A 3 -14.34 -14.21 -2.46
C ILE A 3 -12.95 -13.74 -2.90
N ALA A 4 -11.93 -13.87 -2.06
CA ALA A 4 -10.57 -13.47 -2.39
C ALA A 4 -9.98 -14.31 -3.54
N ASP A 5 -10.24 -15.61 -3.54
CA ASP A 5 -9.78 -16.53 -4.59
C ASP A 5 -10.48 -16.23 -5.94
N ILE A 6 -11.80 -15.96 -5.92
CA ILE A 6 -12.58 -15.56 -7.12
C ILE A 6 -12.12 -14.20 -7.63
N HIS A 7 -11.91 -13.24 -6.74
CA HIS A 7 -11.40 -11.91 -7.09
C HIS A 7 -10.02 -11.97 -7.74
N LEU A 8 -9.11 -12.77 -7.17
CA LEU A 8 -7.79 -13.01 -7.77
C LEU A 8 -7.93 -13.50 -9.22
N GLN A 9 -8.76 -14.53 -9.45
CA GLN A 9 -8.95 -15.07 -10.79
C GLN A 9 -9.56 -14.06 -11.75
N ALA A 10 -10.60 -13.32 -11.31
CA ALA A 10 -11.23 -12.30 -12.13
C ALA A 10 -10.25 -11.18 -12.54
N CYS A 11 -9.36 -10.76 -11.63
CA CYS A 11 -8.33 -9.79 -11.95
C CYS A 11 -7.30 -10.33 -12.95
N LEU A 12 -6.87 -11.58 -12.80
CA LEU A 12 -5.95 -12.23 -13.75
C LEU A 12 -6.59 -12.36 -15.15
N ASP A 13 -7.86 -12.75 -15.21
CA ASP A 13 -8.63 -12.85 -16.46
C ASP A 13 -8.81 -11.48 -17.14
N ALA A 14 -8.90 -10.41 -16.35
CA ALA A 14 -8.91 -9.02 -16.84
C ALA A 14 -7.53 -8.48 -17.26
N GLY A 15 -6.48 -9.29 -17.14
CA GLY A 15 -5.11 -8.89 -17.49
C GLY A 15 -4.39 -8.02 -16.45
N ILE A 16 -4.95 -7.93 -15.24
CA ILE A 16 -4.33 -7.23 -14.11
C ILE A 16 -3.26 -8.15 -13.50
N LYS A 17 -2.07 -7.60 -13.29
CA LYS A 17 -1.00 -8.35 -12.62
C LYS A 17 -1.21 -8.31 -11.11
N LEU A 18 -1.66 -9.42 -10.55
CA LEU A 18 -1.70 -9.65 -9.10
C LEU A 18 -0.62 -10.65 -8.70
N THR A 19 0.07 -10.40 -7.59
CA THR A 19 1.20 -11.23 -7.16
C THR A 19 1.08 -11.78 -5.76
N GLY A 20 0.03 -11.52 -5.06
CA GLY A 20 -0.14 -12.08 -3.74
C GLY A 20 -1.54 -11.81 -3.19
N THR A 21 -2.03 -12.77 -2.45
CA THR A 21 -3.22 -12.61 -1.61
C THR A 21 -2.95 -13.24 -0.27
N ASN A 22 -3.28 -12.55 0.81
CA ASN A 22 -3.15 -13.07 2.17
C ASN A 22 -4.29 -12.59 3.06
N ALA A 23 -4.59 -13.39 4.08
CA ALA A 23 -5.48 -12.98 5.15
C ALA A 23 -4.73 -12.06 6.10
N GLU A 24 -5.39 -11.00 6.50
CA GLU A 24 -4.90 -9.99 7.43
C GLU A 24 -5.37 -10.26 8.88
N VAL A 25 -4.97 -9.37 9.81
CA VAL A 25 -5.20 -9.56 11.25
C VAL A 25 -6.68 -9.52 11.62
N ALA A 26 -7.45 -8.60 11.03
CA ALA A 26 -8.88 -8.50 11.32
C ALA A 26 -9.68 -9.58 10.59
N LEU A 27 -10.68 -10.14 11.26
CA LEU A 27 -11.55 -11.14 10.67
C LEU A 27 -12.24 -10.60 9.41
N GLY A 28 -12.09 -11.31 8.30
CA GLY A 28 -12.63 -10.91 6.99
C GLY A 28 -11.78 -9.89 6.24
N GLN A 29 -10.66 -9.45 6.78
CA GLN A 29 -9.71 -8.58 6.08
C GLN A 29 -8.77 -9.41 5.21
N TRP A 30 -8.69 -9.07 3.94
CA TRP A 30 -7.81 -9.68 2.96
C TRP A 30 -7.00 -8.61 2.25
N GLU A 31 -5.76 -8.94 1.96
CA GLU A 31 -4.84 -8.11 1.17
C GLU A 31 -4.55 -8.75 -0.17
N TYR A 32 -4.37 -7.94 -1.18
CA TYR A 32 -3.83 -8.34 -2.48
C TYR A 32 -2.86 -7.29 -3.01
N GLN A 33 -1.96 -7.68 -3.89
CA GLN A 33 -0.95 -6.81 -4.45
C GLN A 33 -1.14 -6.66 -5.96
N CYS A 34 -1.29 -5.39 -6.38
CA CYS A 34 -1.48 -4.99 -7.77
C CYS A 34 -0.17 -4.42 -8.32
N PHE A 35 0.24 -4.84 -9.50
CA PHE A 35 1.46 -4.37 -10.16
C PHE A 35 1.15 -3.63 -11.47
N GLY A 36 1.76 -2.46 -11.64
CA GLY A 36 1.67 -1.71 -12.88
C GLY A 36 2.82 -0.72 -13.01
N ASN A 37 3.07 -0.23 -14.22
CA ASN A 37 4.04 0.82 -14.50
C ASN A 37 3.30 2.14 -14.72
N GLY A 38 3.66 3.16 -13.97
CA GLY A 38 3.06 4.49 -14.08
C GLY A 38 1.54 4.44 -13.88
N ILE A 39 0.81 5.17 -14.71
CA ILE A 39 -0.65 5.31 -14.60
C ILE A 39 -1.41 3.97 -14.69
N LYS A 40 -0.83 2.96 -15.34
CA LYS A 40 -1.45 1.63 -15.41
C LYS A 40 -1.66 1.01 -14.03
N ALA A 41 -0.81 1.28 -13.06
CA ALA A 41 -1.00 0.80 -11.69
C ALA A 41 -2.30 1.36 -11.08
N ALA A 42 -2.59 2.63 -11.34
CA ALA A 42 -3.82 3.29 -10.87
C ALA A 42 -5.07 2.75 -11.59
N ASP A 43 -5.01 2.59 -12.93
CA ASP A 43 -6.09 2.00 -13.71
C ASP A 43 -6.42 0.59 -13.22
N ASP A 44 -5.39 -0.27 -13.07
CA ASP A 44 -5.54 -1.65 -12.64
C ASP A 44 -6.10 -1.74 -11.21
N LEU A 45 -5.69 -0.86 -10.31
CA LEU A 45 -6.25 -0.80 -8.96
C LEU A 45 -7.74 -0.44 -8.97
N TRP A 46 -8.16 0.53 -9.78
CA TRP A 46 -9.58 0.89 -9.90
C TRP A 46 -10.41 -0.25 -10.49
N VAL A 47 -9.90 -0.92 -11.53
CA VAL A 47 -10.59 -2.09 -12.10
C VAL A 47 -10.67 -3.22 -11.08
N SER A 48 -9.60 -3.48 -10.33
CA SER A 48 -9.60 -4.52 -9.28
C SER A 48 -10.61 -4.23 -8.17
N ARG A 49 -10.71 -2.96 -7.72
CA ARG A 49 -11.75 -2.54 -6.75
C ARG A 49 -13.15 -2.75 -7.31
N TYR A 50 -13.39 -2.37 -8.56
CA TYR A 50 -14.68 -2.60 -9.23
C TYR A 50 -15.06 -4.08 -9.27
N LEU A 51 -14.13 -4.94 -9.68
CA LEU A 51 -14.35 -6.40 -9.69
C LEU A 51 -14.65 -6.94 -8.30
N LEU A 52 -13.95 -6.46 -7.28
CA LEU A 52 -14.20 -6.87 -5.89
C LEU A 52 -15.61 -6.50 -5.44
N TYR A 53 -16.09 -5.28 -5.75
CA TYR A 53 -17.46 -4.86 -5.45
C TYR A 53 -18.49 -5.72 -6.17
N LYS A 54 -18.27 -6.03 -7.45
CA LYS A 54 -19.19 -6.88 -8.24
C LYS A 54 -19.29 -8.30 -7.68
N ILE A 55 -18.16 -8.89 -7.33
CA ILE A 55 -18.13 -10.23 -6.72
C ILE A 55 -18.80 -10.21 -5.35
N ALA A 56 -18.54 -9.18 -4.52
CA ALA A 56 -19.13 -9.06 -3.20
C ALA A 56 -20.68 -9.00 -3.24
N GLU A 57 -21.26 -8.35 -4.26
CA GLU A 57 -22.71 -8.33 -4.47
C GLU A 57 -23.29 -9.75 -4.62
N GLU A 58 -22.61 -10.63 -5.36
CA GLU A 58 -23.07 -12.01 -5.59
C GLU A 58 -23.08 -12.84 -4.30
N PHE A 59 -22.19 -12.50 -3.36
CA PHE A 59 -22.10 -13.16 -2.04
C PHE A 59 -22.92 -12.48 -0.95
N GLY A 60 -23.63 -11.37 -1.27
CA GLY A 60 -24.42 -10.62 -0.31
C GLY A 60 -23.59 -9.98 0.81
N VAL A 61 -22.33 -9.62 0.53
CA VAL A 61 -21.42 -8.94 1.47
C VAL A 61 -21.03 -7.56 0.97
N CYS A 62 -20.61 -6.68 1.89
CA CYS A 62 -20.13 -5.34 1.57
C CYS A 62 -18.60 -5.28 1.64
N VAL A 63 -17.97 -4.68 0.63
CA VAL A 63 -16.56 -4.31 0.66
C VAL A 63 -16.39 -3.06 1.49
N ASN A 64 -15.46 -3.06 2.42
CA ASN A 64 -15.11 -1.91 3.24
C ASN A 64 -13.62 -1.59 3.04
N ILE A 65 -13.33 -0.44 2.42
CA ILE A 65 -11.98 0.10 2.20
C ILE A 65 -11.66 1.28 3.12
N HIS A 66 -12.41 1.47 4.19
CA HIS A 66 -12.13 2.49 5.18
C HIS A 66 -10.78 2.24 5.87
N PRO A 67 -9.94 3.27 6.16
CA PRO A 67 -8.64 3.08 6.79
C PRO A 67 -8.70 2.45 8.18
N LYS A 68 -9.83 2.58 8.89
CA LYS A 68 -10.09 1.94 10.17
C LYS A 68 -11.48 1.26 10.14
N PRO A 69 -11.62 0.09 9.50
CA PRO A 69 -12.92 -0.56 9.32
C PRO A 69 -13.54 -1.04 10.64
N LYS A 70 -12.71 -1.24 11.66
CA LYS A 70 -13.13 -1.60 13.01
C LYS A 70 -12.41 -0.74 14.04
N THR A 71 -13.17 -0.07 14.89
CA THR A 71 -12.63 0.76 15.98
C THR A 71 -12.07 -0.09 17.13
N GLY A 72 -11.22 0.51 17.97
CA GLY A 72 -10.57 -0.17 19.09
C GLY A 72 -9.19 -0.73 18.72
N ASP A 73 -8.72 -1.71 19.48
CA ASP A 73 -7.39 -2.30 19.36
C ASP A 73 -7.29 -3.30 18.19
N TRP A 74 -7.48 -2.78 16.97
CA TRP A 74 -7.39 -3.52 15.72
C TRP A 74 -6.47 -2.81 14.73
N ASN A 75 -5.87 -3.57 13.82
CA ASN A 75 -5.13 -3.00 12.70
C ASN A 75 -6.05 -2.16 11.80
N GLY A 76 -5.48 -1.13 11.18
CA GLY A 76 -6.13 -0.40 10.12
C GLY A 76 -6.00 -1.11 8.77
N SER A 77 -6.51 -0.45 7.73
CA SER A 77 -6.41 -0.89 6.35
C SER A 77 -5.60 0.13 5.53
N GLY A 78 -4.39 -0.24 5.16
CA GLY A 78 -3.48 0.56 4.34
C GLY A 78 -3.47 0.13 2.88
N MET A 79 -3.01 1.02 2.01
CA MET A 79 -2.62 0.73 0.64
C MET A 79 -1.16 1.13 0.50
N HIS A 80 -0.24 0.24 0.87
CA HIS A 80 1.18 0.52 0.78
C HIS A 80 1.60 0.65 -0.68
N CYS A 81 2.27 1.74 -1.03
CA CYS A 81 2.68 2.03 -2.39
C CYS A 81 4.18 1.81 -2.57
N ASN A 82 4.54 0.80 -3.35
CA ASN A 82 5.91 0.57 -3.74
C ASN A 82 6.25 1.42 -4.96
N PHE A 83 7.38 2.09 -4.91
CA PHE A 83 7.83 2.83 -6.07
C PHE A 83 9.34 2.68 -6.31
N SER A 84 9.74 2.75 -7.57
CA SER A 84 11.12 2.83 -8.00
C SER A 84 11.25 3.53 -9.35
N ASN A 85 12.36 4.19 -9.55
CA ASN A 85 12.77 4.67 -10.87
C ASN A 85 13.90 3.78 -11.46
N GLU A 86 14.37 4.10 -12.65
CA GLU A 86 15.42 3.31 -13.31
C GLU A 86 16.73 3.31 -12.50
N GLU A 87 17.13 4.46 -11.99
CA GLU A 87 18.33 4.59 -11.18
C GLU A 87 18.29 3.73 -9.91
N MET A 88 17.17 3.73 -9.20
CA MET A 88 16.97 2.87 -8.03
C MET A 88 17.07 1.38 -8.35
N ARG A 89 16.74 0.97 -9.58
CA ARG A 89 16.76 -0.44 -9.98
C ARG A 89 18.10 -0.89 -10.55
N THR A 90 18.91 0.02 -11.09
CA THR A 90 20.13 -0.33 -11.85
C THR A 90 21.44 0.17 -11.22
N ASN A 91 21.39 1.30 -10.56
CA ASN A 91 22.54 1.98 -9.95
C ASN A 91 22.22 2.50 -8.55
N GLY A 92 21.40 1.79 -7.81
CA GLY A 92 20.98 2.16 -6.46
C GLY A 92 22.15 2.21 -5.50
N THR A 93 22.07 3.14 -4.56
CA THR A 93 23.03 3.29 -3.45
C THR A 93 22.29 3.63 -2.16
N GLU A 94 22.87 3.34 -1.02
CA GLU A 94 22.31 3.75 0.27
C GLU A 94 22.04 5.25 0.32
N GLU A 95 22.97 6.06 -0.17
CA GLU A 95 22.84 7.52 -0.23
C GLU A 95 21.64 7.96 -1.08
N LEU A 96 21.43 7.32 -2.25
CA LEU A 96 20.28 7.60 -3.11
C LEU A 96 18.96 7.35 -2.37
N PHE A 97 18.84 6.18 -1.73
CA PHE A 97 17.62 5.81 -1.00
C PHE A 97 17.37 6.70 0.21
N SER A 98 18.40 7.03 0.97
CA SER A 98 18.32 7.96 2.12
C SER A 98 17.87 9.35 1.66
N THR A 99 18.48 9.88 0.60
CA THR A 99 18.11 11.19 0.03
C THR A 99 16.66 11.23 -0.44
N MET A 100 16.19 10.14 -1.06
CA MET A 100 14.78 10.05 -1.48
C MET A 100 13.83 10.01 -0.29
N CYS A 101 14.16 9.27 0.76
CA CYS A 101 13.37 9.24 1.99
C CYS A 101 13.32 10.61 2.67
N GLU A 102 14.44 11.33 2.74
CA GLU A 102 14.50 12.69 3.29
C GLU A 102 13.60 13.66 2.52
N LYS A 103 13.64 13.62 1.19
CA LYS A 103 12.75 14.42 0.34
C LYS A 103 11.29 14.09 0.51
N LEU A 104 10.93 12.81 0.69
CA LEU A 104 9.57 12.42 1.02
C LEU A 104 9.12 12.92 2.40
N GLY A 105 10.08 13.09 3.32
CA GLY A 105 9.86 13.73 4.61
C GLY A 105 9.57 15.23 4.49
N GLU A 106 10.29 15.94 3.62
CA GLU A 106 10.07 17.39 3.38
C GLU A 106 8.64 17.68 2.88
N VAL A 107 8.06 16.78 2.10
CA VAL A 107 6.69 16.90 1.55
C VAL A 107 5.67 16.03 2.28
N HIS A 108 5.96 15.62 3.53
CA HIS A 108 5.10 14.71 4.29
C HIS A 108 3.66 15.18 4.38
N ALA A 109 3.43 16.45 4.73
CA ALA A 109 2.08 17.00 4.90
C ALA A 109 1.28 17.00 3.58
N GLU A 110 1.93 17.27 2.45
CA GLU A 110 1.31 17.22 1.12
C GLU A 110 0.92 15.78 0.78
N GLY A 111 1.80 14.80 1.06
CA GLY A 111 1.50 13.39 0.90
C GLY A 111 0.29 12.97 1.73
N ILE A 112 0.26 13.29 3.02
CA ILE A 112 -0.86 12.96 3.90
C ILE A 112 -2.19 13.52 3.37
N ALA A 113 -2.19 14.72 2.80
CA ALA A 113 -3.40 15.31 2.21
C ALA A 113 -3.94 14.53 1.00
N ALA A 114 -3.08 13.80 0.28
CA ALA A 114 -3.44 12.98 -0.89
C ALA A 114 -3.73 11.51 -0.55
N TYR A 115 -3.33 11.03 0.63
CA TYR A 115 -3.28 9.61 0.96
C TYR A 115 -4.58 9.01 1.51
N GLY A 116 -5.71 9.67 1.28
CA GLY A 116 -7.04 9.20 1.63
C GLY A 116 -7.62 9.85 2.89
N SER A 117 -8.95 9.86 2.99
CA SER A 117 -9.67 10.43 4.14
C SER A 117 -9.58 9.52 5.36
N ASP A 118 -9.75 10.12 6.55
CA ASP A 118 -9.80 9.43 7.86
C ASP A 118 -8.52 8.59 8.17
N ASN A 119 -7.40 8.92 7.53
CA ASN A 119 -6.14 8.19 7.69
C ASN A 119 -5.48 8.43 9.06
N ASP A 120 -5.87 9.47 9.77
CA ASP A 120 -5.53 9.74 11.18
C ASP A 120 -6.05 8.64 12.12
N MET A 121 -7.16 8.00 11.78
CA MET A 121 -7.68 6.85 12.51
C MET A 121 -6.80 5.61 12.39
N ARG A 122 -5.95 5.51 11.35
CA ARG A 122 -5.03 4.40 11.10
C ARG A 122 -3.60 4.72 11.50
N LEU A 123 -3.09 5.91 11.16
CA LEU A 123 -1.71 6.34 11.44
C LEU A 123 -1.60 6.88 12.87
N THR A 124 -1.52 5.99 13.83
CA THR A 124 -1.58 6.31 15.27
C THR A 124 -0.26 6.12 16.01
N GLY A 125 0.78 5.61 15.35
CA GLY A 125 2.00 5.15 16.01
C GLY A 125 1.90 3.77 16.65
N LEU A 126 0.76 3.09 16.47
CA LEU A 126 0.49 1.72 16.92
C LEU A 126 0.17 0.84 15.72
N HIS A 127 0.09 -0.48 15.92
CA HIS A 127 -0.30 -1.45 14.87
C HIS A 127 0.56 -1.34 13.61
N GLU A 128 1.88 -1.24 13.80
CA GLU A 128 2.86 -1.16 12.70
C GLU A 128 2.64 0.07 11.79
N THR A 129 2.27 1.21 12.38
CA THR A 129 2.18 2.50 11.70
C THR A 129 2.98 3.56 12.43
N GLN A 130 3.52 4.54 11.69
CA GLN A 130 3.96 5.80 12.27
C GLN A 130 2.74 6.68 12.58
N SER A 131 2.88 7.57 13.57
CA SER A 131 1.86 8.62 13.81
C SER A 131 1.74 9.55 12.61
N ILE A 132 0.52 10.01 12.32
CA ILE A 132 0.24 10.84 11.14
C ILE A 132 1.05 12.15 11.11
N ASP A 133 1.39 12.69 12.28
CA ASP A 133 2.17 13.94 12.42
C ASP A 133 3.68 13.71 12.43
N GLN A 134 4.12 12.46 12.31
CA GLN A 134 5.53 12.09 12.38
C GLN A 134 5.97 11.45 11.06
N PHE A 135 7.20 11.71 10.69
CA PHE A 135 7.85 11.05 9.56
C PHE A 135 9.07 10.27 10.02
N SER A 136 9.20 9.06 9.56
CA SER A 136 10.39 8.22 9.77
C SER A 136 10.60 7.29 8.59
N TYR A 137 11.82 6.80 8.43
CA TYR A 137 12.13 5.74 7.48
C TYR A 137 13.17 4.79 8.06
N GLY A 138 13.19 3.56 7.55
CA GLY A 138 14.18 2.58 7.98
C GLY A 138 14.16 1.30 7.16
N VAL A 139 15.28 0.56 7.24
CA VAL A 139 15.40 -0.77 6.61
C VAL A 139 14.57 -1.77 7.38
N SER A 140 13.67 -2.46 6.69
CA SER A 140 12.73 -3.45 7.25
C SER A 140 11.86 -2.93 8.39
N ASP A 141 11.78 -1.61 8.59
CA ASP A 141 10.99 -1.01 9.65
C ASP A 141 9.51 -0.94 9.25
N ARG A 142 8.70 -1.81 9.86
CA ARG A 142 7.24 -1.87 9.61
C ARG A 142 6.47 -0.76 10.34
N GLY A 143 7.10 -0.10 11.31
CA GLY A 143 6.53 1.05 12.03
C GLY A 143 6.84 2.41 11.40
N ALA A 144 7.69 2.44 10.37
CA ALA A 144 8.08 3.68 9.70
C ALA A 144 7.06 4.16 8.66
N SER A 145 7.13 5.45 8.31
CA SER A 145 6.39 6.05 7.19
C SER A 145 6.84 5.46 5.85
N ILE A 146 8.15 5.35 5.67
CA ILE A 146 8.78 4.74 4.49
C ILE A 146 9.61 3.54 4.93
N ARG A 147 9.36 2.39 4.36
CA ARG A 147 10.18 1.20 4.54
C ARG A 147 11.11 1.01 3.35
N ILE A 148 12.38 0.83 3.63
CA ILE A 148 13.34 0.31 2.65
C ILE A 148 13.28 -1.22 2.78
N PRO A 149 12.79 -1.97 1.79
CA PRO A 149 12.71 -3.42 1.89
C PRO A 149 14.09 -4.06 2.07
N VAL A 150 14.16 -5.13 2.86
CA VAL A 150 15.41 -5.90 2.99
C VAL A 150 15.92 -6.39 1.63
N TYR A 151 15.00 -6.75 0.73
CA TYR A 151 15.30 -7.07 -0.66
C TYR A 151 16.19 -6.02 -1.33
N THR A 152 15.87 -4.73 -1.19
CA THR A 152 16.66 -3.63 -1.77
C THR A 152 18.08 -3.63 -1.26
N VAL A 153 18.27 -3.82 0.04
CA VAL A 153 19.61 -3.85 0.67
C VAL A 153 20.40 -5.09 0.23
N GLU A 154 19.78 -6.26 0.25
CA GLU A 154 20.41 -7.54 -0.16
C GLU A 154 20.78 -7.58 -1.65
N HIS A 155 20.11 -6.77 -2.47
CA HIS A 155 20.42 -6.62 -3.90
C HIS A 155 21.31 -5.41 -4.18
N ASN A 156 22.25 -5.10 -3.25
CA ASN A 156 23.19 -4.00 -3.37
C ASN A 156 22.50 -2.65 -3.63
N TRP A 157 21.45 -2.36 -2.89
CA TRP A 157 20.60 -1.16 -3.03
C TRP A 157 19.91 -1.03 -4.40
N ASN A 158 19.76 -2.11 -5.16
CA ASN A 158 18.96 -2.11 -6.38
C ASN A 158 17.56 -2.63 -6.07
N GLY A 159 16.58 -1.73 -6.04
CA GLY A 159 15.23 -2.12 -5.63
C GLY A 159 14.21 -0.98 -5.63
N TYR A 160 13.45 -0.90 -4.55
CA TYR A 160 12.33 0.02 -4.41
C TYR A 160 12.15 0.51 -2.98
N LEU A 161 11.34 1.55 -2.80
CA LEU A 161 10.81 2.02 -1.52
C LEU A 161 9.35 1.60 -1.36
N GLU A 162 8.91 1.43 -0.13
CA GLU A 162 7.51 1.23 0.22
C GLU A 162 7.02 2.43 1.03
N ASP A 163 6.13 3.23 0.46
CA ASP A 163 5.39 4.24 1.22
C ASP A 163 4.21 3.57 1.94
N ARG A 164 4.25 3.59 3.26
CA ARG A 164 3.29 2.93 4.13
C ARG A 164 2.17 3.85 4.62
N ARG A 165 2.24 5.13 4.25
CA ARG A 165 1.30 6.17 4.68
C ARG A 165 -0.05 6.13 3.96
N PRO A 166 -0.17 5.77 2.65
CA PRO A 166 -1.46 5.78 1.98
C PRO A 166 -2.45 4.78 2.60
N SER A 167 -3.72 5.18 2.71
CA SER A 167 -4.80 4.35 3.24
C SER A 167 -5.50 3.53 2.14
N ALA A 168 -6.25 2.51 2.53
CA ALA A 168 -6.94 1.64 1.59
C ALA A 168 -7.95 2.38 0.69
N ASN A 169 -8.47 3.54 1.11
CA ASN A 169 -9.41 4.36 0.34
C ASN A 169 -8.76 5.47 -0.49
N MET A 170 -7.42 5.51 -0.56
CA MET A 170 -6.71 6.53 -1.34
C MET A 170 -7.08 6.50 -2.82
N ASP A 171 -6.97 7.64 -3.49
CA ASP A 171 -7.06 7.73 -4.94
C ASP A 171 -5.68 7.47 -5.56
N PRO A 172 -5.50 6.36 -6.31
CA PRO A 172 -4.20 6.01 -6.86
C PRO A 172 -3.69 6.96 -7.94
N TYR A 173 -4.53 7.86 -8.45
CA TYR A 173 -4.10 8.91 -9.39
C TYR A 173 -3.49 10.12 -8.70
N LEU A 174 -3.76 10.29 -7.39
CA LEU A 174 -3.17 11.36 -6.58
C LEU A 174 -1.88 10.94 -5.89
N VAL A 175 -1.69 9.63 -5.63
CA VAL A 175 -0.52 9.05 -5.01
C VAL A 175 0.57 8.76 -6.04
#